data_1f2d5ed8efb64a8e3d6dcceb75e6d5a7
#
_entry.id   1f2d5ed8efb64a8e3d6dcceb75e6d5a7
#
_cell.length_a   1.000
_cell.length_b   1.000
_cell.length_c   1.000
_cell.angle_alpha   90.00
_cell.angle_beta   90.00
_cell.angle_gamma   90.00
#
_symmetry.space_group_name_H-M   'P 1'
#
loop_
_entity.id
_entity.type
_entity.pdbx_description
1 polymer ?
#
loop_
_entity_poly.entity_id
_entity_poly.type
_entity_poly.pdbx_seq_one_letter_code
_entity_poly.pdbx_strand_id
1 'polypeptide(L)'
;GNRFTLAVKTDGTLWGWGYNNYGQLGLGNTTNYSSPVQVGALTTWLQAFAGDSFGAAIKTDGTIWAWGSNYYGNVGDGTNVDKSSPVQVGALTTWSKLVVGGTASFAIKTDGTFWAWGNGAQGSLGQSSTANYSSPIQVGALTTWSNVGTGDYQTLGVKTDGTLWVWGYNNSGQLGLGDVSIRYSPVQLGALTTWYAATGGSLHTLATKTDGTLWVWGENNYSQLGDGTTVDKSSPIQVGALTEWGQI
;
A
#
# COMPACT_ATOMS: atom_id res chain seq x y z
N GLY A 1 -3.13 -10.79 -2.00
CA GLY A 1 -4.42 -10.31 -2.49
C GLY A 1 -5.59 -11.10 -1.96
N ASN A 2 -6.78 -10.62 -2.25
CA ASN A 2 -8.01 -11.29 -1.88
C ASN A 2 -8.29 -12.48 -2.85
N ARG A 3 -8.06 -13.73 -2.45
CA ARG A 3 -8.26 -14.98 -3.21
C ARG A 3 -7.22 -15.31 -4.29
N PHE A 4 -6.10 -14.59 -4.38
CA PHE A 4 -4.99 -14.94 -5.27
C PHE A 4 -3.65 -14.59 -4.63
N THR A 5 -2.59 -15.19 -5.16
CA THR A 5 -1.22 -15.00 -4.68
C THR A 5 -0.31 -14.67 -5.85
N LEU A 6 0.61 -13.74 -5.61
CA LEU A 6 1.75 -13.45 -6.47
C LEU A 6 3.03 -13.69 -5.66
N ALA A 7 4.04 -14.25 -6.30
CA ALA A 7 5.35 -14.48 -5.70
C ALA A 7 6.47 -14.27 -6.72
N VAL A 8 7.56 -13.66 -6.27
CA VAL A 8 8.80 -13.56 -7.04
C VAL A 8 9.80 -14.55 -6.45
N LYS A 9 10.39 -15.40 -7.31
CA LYS A 9 11.46 -16.30 -6.90
C LYS A 9 12.80 -15.59 -6.86
N THR A 10 13.78 -16.19 -6.22
CA THR A 10 15.16 -15.66 -6.13
C THR A 10 15.85 -15.54 -7.49
N ASP A 11 15.38 -16.28 -8.50
CA ASP A 11 15.84 -16.19 -9.90
C ASP A 11 15.20 -15.02 -10.67
N GLY A 12 14.37 -14.20 -10.00
CA GLY A 12 13.70 -13.06 -10.59
C GLY A 12 12.45 -13.39 -11.42
N THR A 13 11.97 -14.63 -11.42
CA THR A 13 10.73 -15.02 -12.12
C THR A 13 9.51 -14.69 -11.25
N LEU A 14 8.41 -14.22 -11.89
CA LEU A 14 7.14 -13.93 -11.25
C LEU A 14 6.17 -15.09 -11.44
N TRP A 15 5.44 -15.46 -10.41
CA TRP A 15 4.47 -16.55 -10.37
C TRP A 15 3.15 -16.10 -9.78
N GLY A 16 2.03 -16.62 -10.30
CA GLY A 16 0.68 -16.31 -9.82
C GLY A 16 -0.21 -17.55 -9.77
N TRP A 17 -1.13 -17.60 -8.80
CA TRP A 17 -2.17 -18.64 -8.69
C TRP A 17 -3.36 -18.15 -7.89
N GLY A 18 -4.48 -18.84 -7.99
CA GLY A 18 -5.75 -18.52 -7.35
C GLY A 18 -6.77 -17.97 -8.33
N TYR A 19 -7.60 -17.05 -7.86
CA TYR A 19 -8.68 -16.41 -8.61
C TYR A 19 -8.16 -15.46 -9.68
N ASN A 20 -8.78 -15.49 -10.89
CA ASN A 20 -8.26 -14.75 -12.06
C ASN A 20 -9.34 -14.12 -12.97
N ASN A 21 -10.58 -13.96 -12.51
CA ASN A 21 -11.67 -13.50 -13.39
C ASN A 21 -11.45 -12.08 -13.96
N TYR A 22 -10.53 -11.30 -13.39
CA TYR A 22 -10.15 -9.97 -13.88
C TYR A 22 -8.75 -9.94 -14.52
N GLY A 23 -8.11 -11.11 -14.71
CA GLY A 23 -6.73 -11.20 -15.19
C GLY A 23 -5.67 -10.85 -14.12
N GLN A 24 -6.01 -10.88 -12.83
CA GLN A 24 -5.11 -10.47 -11.74
C GLN A 24 -3.89 -11.38 -11.53
N LEU A 25 -3.83 -12.53 -12.20
CA LEU A 25 -2.63 -13.38 -12.25
C LEU A 25 -1.61 -12.92 -13.30
N GLY A 26 -2.02 -12.06 -14.25
CA GLY A 26 -1.12 -11.54 -15.29
C GLY A 26 -0.75 -12.55 -16.39
N LEU A 27 -1.52 -13.62 -16.56
CA LEU A 27 -1.22 -14.76 -17.45
C LEU A 27 -1.75 -14.59 -18.89
N GLY A 28 -2.29 -13.43 -19.25
CA GLY A 28 -2.89 -13.17 -20.56
C GLY A 28 -4.28 -13.78 -20.76
N ASN A 29 -4.89 -14.27 -19.68
CA ASN A 29 -6.22 -14.89 -19.68
C ASN A 29 -6.94 -14.61 -18.35
N THR A 30 -8.17 -15.12 -18.18
CA THR A 30 -8.99 -15.00 -16.98
C THR A 30 -9.30 -16.34 -16.31
N THR A 31 -8.50 -17.39 -16.59
CA THR A 31 -8.65 -18.72 -16.01
C THR A 31 -8.06 -18.77 -14.59
N ASN A 32 -8.79 -19.36 -13.65
CA ASN A 32 -8.30 -19.61 -12.30
C ASN A 32 -7.28 -20.76 -12.29
N TYR A 33 -6.24 -20.65 -11.48
CA TYR A 33 -5.20 -21.67 -11.36
C TYR A 33 -5.04 -22.12 -9.90
N SER A 34 -5.14 -23.43 -9.67
CA SER A 34 -4.97 -24.01 -8.33
C SER A 34 -3.52 -24.29 -7.95
N SER A 35 -2.58 -24.07 -8.87
CA SER A 35 -1.13 -24.27 -8.68
C SER A 35 -0.38 -23.07 -9.24
N PRO A 36 0.84 -22.76 -8.77
CA PRO A 36 1.65 -21.67 -9.30
C PRO A 36 1.91 -21.79 -10.80
N VAL A 37 1.66 -20.73 -11.55
CA VAL A 37 1.97 -20.60 -12.98
C VAL A 37 2.88 -19.39 -13.17
N GLN A 38 3.92 -19.54 -14.00
CA GLN A 38 4.86 -18.46 -14.27
C GLN A 38 4.22 -17.37 -15.15
N VAL A 39 4.41 -16.11 -14.75
CA VAL A 39 3.94 -14.94 -15.50
C VAL A 39 5.01 -14.51 -16.50
N GLY A 40 4.79 -14.88 -17.78
CA GLY A 40 5.76 -14.61 -18.84
C GLY A 40 7.12 -15.28 -18.62
N ALA A 41 8.14 -14.83 -19.33
CA ALA A 41 9.50 -15.41 -19.30
C ALA A 41 10.56 -14.48 -18.69
N LEU A 42 10.18 -13.34 -18.13
CA LEU A 42 11.13 -12.36 -17.59
C LEU A 42 11.69 -12.84 -16.23
N THR A 43 12.97 -12.52 -16.01
CA THR A 43 13.71 -12.82 -14.77
C THR A 43 14.21 -11.54 -14.07
N THR A 44 13.53 -10.43 -14.29
CA THR A 44 13.91 -9.10 -13.79
C THR A 44 12.94 -8.55 -12.75
N TRP A 45 12.02 -9.37 -12.27
CA TRP A 45 11.09 -8.98 -11.22
C TRP A 45 11.80 -8.90 -9.88
N LEU A 46 11.67 -7.76 -9.19
CA LEU A 46 12.27 -7.52 -7.88
C LEU A 46 11.28 -7.86 -6.77
N GLN A 47 10.04 -7.38 -6.88
CA GLN A 47 9.01 -7.55 -5.86
C GLN A 47 7.62 -7.47 -6.51
N ALA A 48 6.65 -8.23 -5.98
CA ALA A 48 5.26 -8.23 -6.43
C ALA A 48 4.30 -7.95 -5.25
N PHE A 49 3.21 -7.31 -5.58
CA PHE A 49 2.16 -6.90 -4.65
C PHE A 49 0.80 -7.30 -5.19
N ALA A 50 -0.11 -7.65 -4.30
CA ALA A 50 -1.45 -8.09 -4.64
C ALA A 50 -2.49 -7.25 -3.89
N GLY A 51 -3.25 -6.44 -4.61
CA GLY A 51 -4.45 -5.77 -4.13
C GLY A 51 -5.65 -6.72 -4.08
N ASP A 52 -6.88 -6.21 -4.02
CA ASP A 52 -8.08 -7.06 -3.94
C ASP A 52 -8.26 -7.92 -5.19
N SER A 53 -8.16 -7.31 -6.36
CA SER A 53 -8.39 -7.96 -7.66
C SER A 53 -7.41 -7.49 -8.74
N PHE A 54 -6.26 -6.94 -8.36
CA PHE A 54 -5.21 -6.51 -9.27
C PHE A 54 -3.84 -6.84 -8.69
N GLY A 55 -2.86 -7.03 -9.57
CA GLY A 55 -1.47 -7.24 -9.23
C GLY A 55 -0.61 -6.08 -9.68
N ALA A 56 0.46 -5.82 -8.97
CA ALA A 56 1.50 -4.89 -9.37
C ALA A 56 2.88 -5.42 -8.99
N ALA A 57 3.91 -5.01 -9.72
CA ALA A 57 5.28 -5.42 -9.45
C ALA A 57 6.26 -4.33 -9.86
N ILE A 58 7.40 -4.29 -9.18
CA ILE A 58 8.54 -3.47 -9.54
C ILE A 58 9.65 -4.36 -10.09
N LYS A 59 10.33 -3.92 -11.14
CA LYS A 59 11.50 -4.58 -11.71
C LYS A 59 12.80 -4.01 -11.18
N THR A 60 13.89 -4.72 -11.41
CA THR A 60 15.26 -4.30 -11.04
C THR A 60 15.73 -3.06 -11.76
N ASP A 61 15.11 -2.71 -12.90
CA ASP A 61 15.36 -1.47 -13.66
C ASP A 61 14.58 -0.25 -13.14
N GLY A 62 13.83 -0.40 -12.04
CA GLY A 62 13.01 0.64 -11.44
C GLY A 62 11.71 0.95 -12.19
N THR A 63 11.24 0.08 -13.09
CA THR A 63 9.92 0.21 -13.73
C THR A 63 8.85 -0.46 -12.88
N ILE A 64 7.64 0.15 -12.83
CA ILE A 64 6.44 -0.46 -12.24
C ILE A 64 5.57 -1.04 -13.35
N TRP A 65 5.01 -2.21 -13.09
CA TRP A 65 4.06 -2.93 -13.94
C TRP A 65 2.84 -3.31 -13.13
N ALA A 66 1.64 -3.22 -13.73
CA ALA A 66 0.41 -3.59 -13.05
C ALA A 66 -0.58 -4.27 -14.01
N TRP A 67 -1.52 -5.04 -13.46
CA TRP A 67 -2.50 -5.83 -14.22
C TRP A 67 -3.67 -6.23 -13.32
N GLY A 68 -4.73 -6.77 -13.91
CA GLY A 68 -5.96 -7.17 -13.24
C GLY A 68 -7.07 -6.16 -13.40
N SER A 69 -7.97 -6.12 -12.43
CA SER A 69 -9.09 -5.16 -12.38
C SER A 69 -8.58 -3.73 -12.39
N ASN A 70 -9.19 -2.88 -13.21
CA ASN A 70 -8.79 -1.48 -13.39
C ASN A 70 -9.96 -0.49 -13.31
N TYR A 71 -11.06 -0.87 -12.70
CA TYR A 71 -12.28 -0.06 -12.62
C TYR A 71 -12.03 1.35 -12.05
N TYR A 72 -11.13 1.46 -11.07
CA TYR A 72 -10.77 2.73 -10.44
C TYR A 72 -9.50 3.37 -11.02
N GLY A 73 -8.89 2.79 -12.06
CA GLY A 73 -7.61 3.24 -12.58
C GLY A 73 -6.39 2.75 -11.77
N ASN A 74 -6.58 1.75 -10.92
CA ASN A 74 -5.54 1.23 -10.01
C ASN A 74 -4.35 0.56 -10.70
N VAL A 75 -4.48 0.17 -11.97
CA VAL A 75 -3.36 -0.26 -12.84
C VAL A 75 -2.42 0.90 -13.18
N GLY A 76 -2.94 2.13 -13.33
CA GLY A 76 -2.11 3.33 -13.52
C GLY A 76 -1.64 3.56 -14.95
N ASP A 77 -2.24 2.91 -15.94
CA ASP A 77 -1.88 2.99 -17.37
C ASP A 77 -2.59 4.11 -18.14
N GLY A 78 -3.33 4.98 -17.44
CA GLY A 78 -4.14 6.05 -18.03
C GLY A 78 -5.52 5.62 -18.48
N THR A 79 -5.91 4.36 -18.24
CA THR A 79 -7.22 3.80 -18.61
C THR A 79 -7.97 3.25 -17.38
N ASN A 80 -9.23 2.86 -17.59
CA ASN A 80 -10.05 2.13 -16.63
C ASN A 80 -10.44 0.74 -17.16
N VAL A 81 -9.60 0.17 -18.04
CA VAL A 81 -9.83 -1.12 -18.69
C VAL A 81 -8.95 -2.19 -18.03
N ASP A 82 -9.55 -3.30 -17.61
CA ASP A 82 -8.87 -4.44 -17.00
C ASP A 82 -7.74 -4.95 -17.90
N LYS A 83 -6.66 -5.42 -17.31
CA LYS A 83 -5.48 -5.96 -18.02
C LYS A 83 -5.19 -7.37 -17.58
N SER A 84 -5.29 -8.33 -18.48
CA SER A 84 -4.96 -9.73 -18.19
C SER A 84 -3.45 -10.05 -18.26
N SER A 85 -2.64 -9.10 -18.74
CA SER A 85 -1.17 -9.19 -18.79
C SER A 85 -0.54 -7.97 -18.13
N PRO A 86 0.68 -8.07 -17.58
CA PRO A 86 1.39 -6.91 -17.05
C PRO A 86 1.56 -5.80 -18.09
N VAL A 87 1.16 -4.57 -17.72
CA VAL A 87 1.39 -3.34 -18.49
C VAL A 87 2.26 -2.39 -17.69
N GLN A 88 3.15 -1.66 -18.34
CA GLN A 88 4.04 -0.72 -17.66
C GLN A 88 3.27 0.54 -17.24
N VAL A 89 3.50 0.98 -16.01
CA VAL A 89 2.93 2.21 -15.46
C VAL A 89 3.77 3.39 -15.88
N GLY A 90 3.34 4.08 -16.95
CA GLY A 90 4.11 5.19 -17.54
C GLY A 90 5.47 4.75 -18.10
N ALA A 91 6.38 5.71 -18.34
CA ALA A 91 7.70 5.45 -18.92
C ALA A 91 8.86 5.65 -17.93
N LEU A 92 8.57 5.84 -16.64
CA LEU A 92 9.59 6.17 -15.63
C LEU A 92 10.32 4.92 -15.13
N THR A 93 11.63 5.07 -14.92
CA THR A 93 12.55 4.04 -14.39
C THR A 93 13.13 4.44 -13.03
N THR A 94 12.48 5.37 -12.32
CA THR A 94 12.99 5.95 -11.07
C THR A 94 12.19 5.54 -9.85
N TRP A 95 11.37 4.50 -9.96
CA TRP A 95 10.60 4.00 -8.85
C TRP A 95 11.48 3.19 -7.89
N SER A 96 11.45 3.52 -6.61
CA SER A 96 12.23 2.85 -5.56
C SER A 96 11.38 1.96 -4.65
N LYS A 97 10.11 2.32 -4.46
CA LYS A 97 9.16 1.56 -3.63
C LYS A 97 7.79 1.55 -4.27
N LEU A 98 7.09 0.44 -4.09
CA LEU A 98 5.70 0.24 -4.48
C LEU A 98 4.96 -0.41 -3.32
N VAL A 99 3.73 0.03 -3.07
CA VAL A 99 2.78 -0.63 -2.16
C VAL A 99 1.40 -0.55 -2.82
N VAL A 100 0.58 -1.56 -2.63
CA VAL A 100 -0.80 -1.54 -3.09
C VAL A 100 -1.76 -1.76 -1.92
N GLY A 101 -2.80 -0.95 -1.88
CA GLY A 101 -3.97 -1.18 -1.05
C GLY A 101 -4.98 -2.09 -1.77
N GLY A 102 -6.20 -2.21 -1.25
CA GLY A 102 -7.26 -2.99 -1.89
C GLY A 102 -7.49 -2.58 -3.35
N THR A 103 -7.65 -1.28 -3.60
CA THR A 103 -8.01 -0.71 -4.92
C THR A 103 -7.20 0.54 -5.31
N ALA A 104 -6.08 0.79 -4.65
CA ALA A 104 -5.18 1.92 -4.92
C ALA A 104 -3.72 1.49 -4.93
N SER A 105 -2.89 2.23 -5.62
CA SER A 105 -1.45 2.00 -5.74
C SER A 105 -0.68 3.23 -5.26
N PHE A 106 0.45 3.01 -4.60
CA PHE A 106 1.29 4.04 -4.00
C PHE A 106 2.75 3.74 -4.29
N ALA A 107 3.53 4.75 -4.64
CA ALA A 107 4.94 4.57 -4.96
C ALA A 107 5.79 5.76 -4.52
N ILE A 108 7.05 5.48 -4.19
CA ILE A 108 8.08 6.49 -3.93
C ILE A 108 9.14 6.38 -5.02
N LYS A 109 9.56 7.53 -5.56
CA LYS A 109 10.69 7.60 -6.48
C LYS A 109 12.02 7.71 -5.74
N THR A 110 13.12 7.51 -6.45
CA THR A 110 14.49 7.67 -5.94
C THR A 110 14.81 9.09 -5.48
N ASP A 111 14.08 10.09 -5.98
CA ASP A 111 14.15 11.49 -5.54
C ASP A 111 13.35 11.79 -4.26
N GLY A 112 12.71 10.77 -3.67
CA GLY A 112 11.91 10.88 -2.45
C GLY A 112 10.51 11.49 -2.67
N THR A 113 10.04 11.69 -3.91
CA THR A 113 8.67 12.10 -4.19
C THR A 113 7.69 10.93 -4.01
N PHE A 114 6.50 11.24 -3.48
CA PHE A 114 5.43 10.25 -3.25
C PHE A 114 4.33 10.39 -4.31
N TRP A 115 3.84 9.26 -4.83
CA TRP A 115 2.86 9.19 -5.90
C TRP A 115 1.75 8.21 -5.54
N ALA A 116 0.51 8.52 -5.95
CA ALA A 116 -0.66 7.69 -5.69
C ALA A 116 -1.57 7.66 -6.93
N TRP A 117 -2.30 6.55 -7.11
CA TRP A 117 -3.31 6.40 -8.17
C TRP A 117 -4.31 5.28 -7.82
N GLY A 118 -5.40 5.20 -8.56
CA GLY A 118 -6.50 4.27 -8.33
C GLY A 118 -7.67 4.92 -7.60
N ASN A 119 -8.28 4.20 -6.69
CA ASN A 119 -9.45 4.63 -5.94
C ASN A 119 -9.11 5.74 -4.93
N GLY A 120 -9.68 6.92 -5.11
CA GLY A 120 -9.53 8.08 -4.22
C GLY A 120 -10.62 8.20 -3.14
N ALA A 121 -11.50 7.20 -3.02
CA ALA A 121 -12.55 7.23 -2.00
C ALA A 121 -11.97 7.49 -0.60
N GLN A 122 -12.71 8.21 0.22
CA GLN A 122 -12.33 8.59 1.59
C GLN A 122 -11.01 9.42 1.68
N GLY A 123 -10.54 9.99 0.54
CA GLY A 123 -9.31 10.78 0.52
C GLY A 123 -8.02 9.95 0.56
N SER A 124 -8.09 8.63 0.33
CA SER A 124 -6.95 7.70 0.44
C SER A 124 -5.73 8.10 -0.39
N LEU A 125 -5.91 8.79 -1.53
CA LEU A 125 -4.82 9.24 -2.40
C LEU A 125 -4.14 10.54 -1.93
N GLY A 126 -4.66 11.22 -0.89
CA GLY A 126 -4.03 12.41 -0.32
C GLY A 126 -4.09 13.67 -1.22
N GLN A 127 -5.01 13.74 -2.17
CA GLN A 127 -5.13 14.80 -3.18
C GLN A 127 -6.13 15.91 -2.81
N SER A 128 -6.51 16.05 -1.53
CA SER A 128 -7.58 16.97 -1.08
C SER A 128 -8.93 16.70 -1.75
N SER A 129 -9.16 15.48 -2.21
CA SER A 129 -10.29 15.08 -3.06
C SER A 129 -10.58 13.58 -2.88
N THR A 130 -11.76 13.16 -3.34
CA THR A 130 -12.15 11.74 -3.44
C THR A 130 -12.11 11.22 -4.88
N ALA A 131 -11.50 11.96 -5.81
CA ALA A 131 -11.40 11.59 -7.21
C ALA A 131 -10.49 10.38 -7.41
N ASN A 132 -10.85 9.51 -8.36
CA ASN A 132 -9.99 8.43 -8.83
C ASN A 132 -8.98 8.95 -9.87
N TYR A 133 -7.80 8.37 -9.90
CA TYR A 133 -6.77 8.72 -10.88
C TYR A 133 -6.28 7.46 -11.59
N SER A 134 -6.40 7.42 -12.91
CA SER A 134 -5.95 6.31 -13.75
C SER A 134 -4.46 6.39 -14.13
N SER A 135 -3.76 7.42 -13.68
CA SER A 135 -2.30 7.61 -13.84
C SER A 135 -1.70 8.08 -12.53
N PRO A 136 -0.42 7.78 -12.25
CA PRO A 136 0.25 8.29 -11.06
C PRO A 136 0.17 9.81 -10.95
N ILE A 137 -0.25 10.30 -9.79
CA ILE A 137 -0.28 11.71 -9.43
C ILE A 137 0.58 11.95 -8.17
N GLN A 138 1.37 13.01 -8.15
CA GLN A 138 2.24 13.31 -7.01
C GLN A 138 1.44 13.80 -5.81
N VAL A 139 1.75 13.28 -4.62
CA VAL A 139 1.14 13.69 -3.36
C VAL A 139 1.96 14.83 -2.76
N GLY A 140 1.45 16.06 -2.90
CA GLY A 140 2.16 17.27 -2.46
C GLY A 140 3.47 17.50 -3.21
N ALA A 141 4.30 18.40 -2.70
CA ALA A 141 5.58 18.81 -3.32
C ALA A 141 6.83 18.31 -2.57
N LEU A 142 6.67 17.49 -1.52
CA LEU A 142 7.78 17.06 -0.66
C LEU A 142 8.56 15.91 -1.29
N THR A 143 9.88 15.92 -1.09
CA THR A 143 10.84 14.95 -1.60
C THR A 143 11.54 14.16 -0.49
N THR A 144 10.90 14.02 0.65
CA THR A 144 11.50 13.42 1.86
C THR A 144 10.80 12.12 2.28
N TRP A 145 9.97 11.55 1.43
CA TRP A 145 9.29 10.30 1.76
C TRP A 145 10.24 9.11 1.69
N SER A 146 10.27 8.31 2.77
CA SER A 146 11.17 7.16 2.91
C SER A 146 10.43 5.82 2.95
N ASN A 147 9.19 5.81 3.46
CA ASN A 147 8.38 4.60 3.54
C ASN A 147 6.90 4.92 3.36
N VAL A 148 6.13 3.93 2.89
CA VAL A 148 4.69 4.00 2.72
C VAL A 148 4.04 2.70 3.17
N GLY A 149 2.92 2.81 3.85
CA GLY A 149 2.03 1.71 4.18
C GLY A 149 0.59 2.10 3.88
N THR A 150 -0.27 1.13 3.76
CA THR A 150 -1.68 1.34 3.46
C THR A 150 -2.54 0.28 4.12
N GLY A 151 -3.76 0.63 4.45
CA GLY A 151 -4.86 -0.30 4.71
C GLY A 151 -5.87 -0.25 3.57
N ASP A 152 -7.15 -0.49 3.86
CA ASP A 152 -8.18 -0.47 2.82
C ASP A 152 -8.40 0.93 2.25
N TYR A 153 -8.50 1.95 3.13
CA TYR A 153 -8.75 3.34 2.74
C TYR A 153 -7.91 4.36 3.52
N GLN A 154 -6.98 3.94 4.37
CA GLN A 154 -6.01 4.82 5.03
C GLN A 154 -4.63 4.64 4.40
N THR A 155 -3.86 5.70 4.41
CA THR A 155 -2.50 5.72 3.90
C THR A 155 -1.57 6.36 4.93
N LEU A 156 -0.38 5.80 5.05
CA LEU A 156 0.62 6.14 6.05
C LEU A 156 1.94 6.38 5.33
N GLY A 157 2.58 7.49 5.60
CA GLY A 157 3.89 7.82 5.02
C GLY A 157 4.88 8.21 6.10
N VAL A 158 6.05 7.58 6.11
CA VAL A 158 7.17 7.99 6.96
C VAL A 158 8.15 8.78 6.12
N LYS A 159 8.64 9.89 6.66
CA LYS A 159 9.68 10.71 6.04
C LYS A 159 11.07 10.36 6.55
N THR A 160 12.09 10.84 5.86
CA THR A 160 13.51 10.63 6.22
C THR A 160 13.90 11.26 7.55
N ASP A 161 13.12 12.23 8.03
CA ASP A 161 13.28 12.84 9.36
C ASP A 161 12.59 12.04 10.48
N GLY A 162 12.01 10.87 10.15
CA GLY A 162 11.32 10.00 11.11
C GLY A 162 9.91 10.48 11.50
N THR A 163 9.34 11.49 10.84
CA THR A 163 7.95 11.89 11.06
C THR A 163 6.99 10.94 10.36
N LEU A 164 5.84 10.63 10.99
CA LEU A 164 4.76 9.85 10.42
C LEU A 164 3.62 10.76 9.98
N TRP A 165 3.13 10.56 8.78
CA TRP A 165 2.03 11.29 8.16
C TRP A 165 0.92 10.33 7.79
N VAL A 166 -0.34 10.72 8.03
CA VAL A 166 -1.52 9.87 7.90
C VAL A 166 -2.63 10.60 7.17
N TRP A 167 -3.40 9.88 6.36
CA TRP A 167 -4.58 10.41 5.68
C TRP A 167 -5.51 9.30 5.22
N GLY A 168 -6.71 9.68 4.75
CA GLY A 168 -7.74 8.75 4.33
C GLY A 168 -8.82 8.55 5.39
N TYR A 169 -9.43 7.39 5.39
CA TYR A 169 -10.53 7.01 6.27
C TYR A 169 -10.12 6.94 7.74
N ASN A 170 -11.02 7.39 8.65
CA ASN A 170 -10.70 7.50 10.07
C ASN A 170 -11.87 7.21 11.03
N ASN A 171 -12.96 6.62 10.58
CA ASN A 171 -14.14 6.46 11.45
C ASN A 171 -13.92 5.56 12.68
N SER A 172 -12.86 4.74 12.70
CA SER A 172 -12.44 3.93 13.85
C SER A 172 -11.18 4.48 14.54
N GLY A 173 -10.75 5.72 14.21
CA GLY A 173 -9.53 6.31 14.76
C GLY A 173 -8.23 5.77 14.16
N GLN A 174 -8.28 5.07 13.01
CA GLN A 174 -7.13 4.41 12.38
C GLN A 174 -6.04 5.37 11.88
N LEU A 175 -6.28 6.67 11.86
CA LEU A 175 -5.24 7.67 11.62
C LEU A 175 -4.46 8.07 12.88
N GLY A 176 -4.96 7.74 14.08
CA GLY A 176 -4.25 7.99 15.33
C GLY A 176 -4.22 9.45 15.78
N LEU A 177 -5.02 10.34 15.19
CA LEU A 177 -4.98 11.80 15.41
C LEU A 177 -5.75 12.26 16.65
N GLY A 178 -6.29 11.35 17.47
CA GLY A 178 -7.11 11.65 18.64
C GLY A 178 -8.58 11.92 18.30
N ASP A 179 -8.96 11.79 17.05
CA ASP A 179 -10.33 11.97 16.55
C ASP A 179 -10.71 10.88 15.54
N VAL A 180 -11.91 10.97 14.96
CA VAL A 180 -12.45 10.03 13.96
C VAL A 180 -12.77 10.73 12.62
N SER A 181 -12.17 11.89 12.35
CA SER A 181 -12.43 12.66 11.13
C SER A 181 -11.55 12.22 9.97
N ILE A 182 -12.15 12.06 8.78
CA ILE A 182 -11.42 11.75 7.54
C ILE A 182 -10.41 12.86 7.20
N ARG A 183 -9.27 12.48 6.68
CA ARG A 183 -8.24 13.41 6.17
C ARG A 183 -8.04 13.22 4.66
N TYR A 184 -8.32 14.24 3.89
CA TYR A 184 -8.18 14.21 2.43
C TYR A 184 -6.76 14.58 1.95
N SER A 185 -5.89 14.97 2.86
CA SER A 185 -4.48 15.34 2.62
C SER A 185 -3.61 14.80 3.74
N PRO A 186 -2.31 14.58 3.51
CA PRO A 186 -1.38 14.16 4.55
C PRO A 186 -1.38 15.11 5.76
N VAL A 187 -1.57 14.54 6.96
CA VAL A 187 -1.49 15.23 8.26
C VAL A 187 -0.43 14.55 9.09
N GLN A 188 0.46 15.32 9.72
CA GLN A 188 1.50 14.77 10.58
C GLN A 188 0.91 14.22 11.88
N LEU A 189 1.29 13.00 12.25
CA LEU A 189 0.91 12.37 13.51
C LEU A 189 1.82 12.82 14.65
N GLY A 190 1.36 13.80 15.42
CA GLY A 190 2.12 14.35 16.53
C GLY A 190 3.46 14.97 16.11
N ALA A 191 4.37 15.13 17.06
CA ALA A 191 5.68 15.77 16.86
C ALA A 191 6.87 14.78 16.91
N LEU A 192 6.62 13.46 17.01
CA LEU A 192 7.69 12.47 17.12
C LEU A 192 8.42 12.29 15.79
N THR A 193 9.73 12.11 15.86
CA THR A 193 10.65 11.90 14.73
C THR A 193 11.36 10.55 14.82
N THR A 194 10.72 9.56 15.43
CA THR A 194 11.29 8.24 15.69
C THR A 194 10.54 7.11 14.97
N TRP A 195 9.61 7.43 14.11
CA TRP A 195 8.88 6.42 13.35
C TRP A 195 9.77 5.79 12.27
N TYR A 196 9.75 4.46 12.18
CA TYR A 196 10.54 3.70 11.21
C TYR A 196 9.69 3.15 10.06
N ALA A 197 8.59 2.48 10.39
CA ALA A 197 7.65 1.93 9.42
C ALA A 197 6.22 2.01 9.96
N ALA A 198 5.24 2.03 9.06
CA ALA A 198 3.82 1.92 9.40
C ALA A 198 3.09 1.14 8.31
N THR A 199 2.09 0.36 8.69
CA THR A 199 1.19 -0.35 7.79
C THR A 199 -0.22 -0.37 8.37
N GLY A 200 -1.22 -0.59 7.52
CA GLY A 200 -2.62 -0.69 7.92
C GLY A 200 -3.19 -2.08 7.68
N GLY A 201 -4.04 -2.53 8.59
CA GLY A 201 -5.07 -3.50 8.27
C GLY A 201 -6.28 -2.79 7.67
N SER A 202 -7.47 -3.43 7.71
CA SER A 202 -8.68 -2.79 7.17
C SER A 202 -9.00 -1.47 7.91
N LEU A 203 -9.12 -1.49 9.23
CA LEU A 203 -9.54 -0.35 10.06
C LEU A 203 -8.61 -0.11 11.25
N HIS A 204 -7.40 -0.64 11.24
CA HIS A 204 -6.40 -0.43 12.29
C HIS A 204 -5.02 -0.20 11.68
N THR A 205 -4.12 0.30 12.47
CA THR A 205 -2.76 0.66 12.05
C THR A 205 -1.74 0.08 13.03
N LEU A 206 -0.63 -0.39 12.46
CA LEU A 206 0.58 -0.77 13.19
C LEU A 206 1.72 0.13 12.75
N ALA A 207 2.59 0.50 13.68
CA ALA A 207 3.81 1.23 13.37
C ALA A 207 4.94 0.82 14.31
N THR A 208 6.16 0.79 13.78
CA THR A 208 7.36 0.59 14.58
C THR A 208 8.16 1.87 14.69
N LYS A 209 8.86 2.03 15.80
CA LYS A 209 9.83 3.10 16.00
C LYS A 209 11.26 2.58 15.84
N THR A 210 12.20 3.51 15.71
CA THR A 210 13.65 3.22 15.59
C THR A 210 14.26 2.56 16.84
N ASP A 211 13.56 2.64 17.98
CA ASP A 211 13.91 1.94 19.22
C ASP A 211 13.37 0.49 19.26
N GLY A 212 12.76 0.02 18.17
CA GLY A 212 12.19 -1.32 18.04
C GLY A 212 10.84 -1.51 18.74
N THR A 213 10.20 -0.48 19.26
CA THR A 213 8.87 -0.59 19.89
C THR A 213 7.76 -0.68 18.83
N LEU A 214 6.70 -1.47 19.12
CA LEU A 214 5.49 -1.59 18.31
C LEU A 214 4.37 -0.73 18.88
N TRP A 215 3.71 0.00 18.00
CA TRP A 215 2.57 0.87 18.31
C TRP A 215 1.39 0.53 17.43
N VAL A 216 0.17 0.58 18.00
CA VAL A 216 -1.07 0.22 17.33
C VAL A 216 -2.18 1.20 17.66
N TRP A 217 -3.16 1.34 16.75
CA TRP A 217 -4.37 2.13 16.94
C TRP A 217 -5.43 1.81 15.89
N GLY A 218 -6.64 2.34 16.04
CA GLY A 218 -7.79 2.07 15.19
C GLY A 218 -8.78 1.12 15.84
N GLU A 219 -9.49 0.38 15.00
CA GLU A 219 -10.50 -0.61 15.42
C GLU A 219 -9.90 -1.72 16.26
N ASN A 220 -10.66 -2.12 17.32
CA ASN A 220 -10.23 -3.17 18.24
C ASN A 220 -11.36 -4.15 18.65
N ASN A 221 -12.46 -4.17 17.93
CA ASN A 221 -13.62 -5.04 18.25
C ASN A 221 -13.27 -6.54 18.32
N TYR A 222 -12.20 -6.96 17.68
CA TYR A 222 -11.70 -8.34 17.65
C TYR A 222 -10.35 -8.51 18.37
N SER A 223 -9.96 -7.56 19.23
CA SER A 223 -8.66 -7.53 19.94
C SER A 223 -7.45 -7.46 18.99
N GLN A 224 -7.61 -6.93 17.78
CA GLN A 224 -6.56 -6.84 16.76
C GLN A 224 -5.40 -5.90 17.14
N LEU A 225 -5.59 -5.05 18.15
CA LEU A 225 -4.53 -4.17 18.67
C LEU A 225 -3.62 -4.89 19.70
N GLY A 226 -4.03 -6.06 20.24
CA GLY A 226 -3.21 -6.81 21.19
C GLY A 226 -2.94 -6.09 22.52
N ASP A 227 -3.78 -5.12 22.90
CA ASP A 227 -3.64 -4.31 24.13
C ASP A 227 -4.37 -4.89 25.35
N GLY A 228 -4.94 -6.11 25.21
CA GLY A 228 -5.73 -6.76 26.25
C GLY A 228 -7.17 -6.25 26.38
N THR A 229 -7.63 -5.41 25.45
CA THR A 229 -8.99 -4.85 25.41
C THR A 229 -9.68 -5.13 24.07
N THR A 230 -10.96 -4.73 23.97
CA THR A 230 -11.72 -4.69 22.71
C THR A 230 -12.18 -3.25 22.39
N VAL A 231 -11.49 -2.25 22.93
CA VAL A 231 -11.86 -0.84 22.78
C VAL A 231 -11.00 -0.19 21.73
N ASP A 232 -11.62 0.46 20.73
CA ASP A 232 -10.95 1.22 19.69
C ASP A 232 -10.03 2.30 20.27
N LYS A 233 -8.92 2.57 19.61
CA LYS A 233 -7.96 3.60 20.02
C LYS A 233 -7.80 4.64 18.90
N SER A 234 -8.17 5.86 19.17
CA SER A 234 -7.97 6.99 18.24
C SER A 234 -6.58 7.65 18.33
N SER A 235 -5.70 7.13 19.20
CA SER A 235 -4.31 7.58 19.36
C SER A 235 -3.38 6.39 19.48
N PRO A 236 -2.11 6.49 19.06
CA PRO A 236 -1.15 5.39 19.17
C PRO A 236 -0.96 4.93 20.60
N ILE A 237 -1.03 3.61 20.81
CA ILE A 237 -0.66 2.94 22.06
C ILE A 237 0.48 1.95 21.81
N GLN A 238 1.40 1.82 22.75
CA GLN A 238 2.48 0.83 22.66
C GLN A 238 1.97 -0.56 23.04
N VAL A 239 2.37 -1.57 22.26
CA VAL A 239 2.06 -2.97 22.57
C VAL A 239 3.18 -3.57 23.41
N GLY A 240 2.88 -3.81 24.69
CA GLY A 240 3.83 -4.44 25.61
C GLY A 240 5.10 -3.61 25.81
N ALA A 241 6.16 -4.27 26.31
CA ALA A 241 7.45 -3.66 26.59
C ALA A 241 8.58 -4.18 25.70
N LEU A 242 8.27 -4.99 24.67
CA LEU A 242 9.27 -5.57 23.77
C LEU A 242 9.78 -4.51 22.78
N THR A 243 11.08 -4.56 22.46
CA THR A 243 11.79 -3.62 21.61
C THR A 243 12.51 -4.29 20.44
N GLU A 244 12.05 -5.47 20.01
CA GLU A 244 12.70 -6.23 18.94
C GLU A 244 11.82 -6.38 17.69
N TRP A 245 10.85 -5.50 17.51
CA TRP A 245 9.99 -5.48 16.35
C TRP A 245 10.71 -4.87 15.14
N GLY A 246 11.17 -5.73 14.22
CA GLY A 246 11.97 -5.29 13.05
C GLY A 246 11.18 -5.13 11.77
N GLN A 247 10.05 -5.83 11.61
CA GLN A 247 9.22 -5.79 10.40
C GLN A 247 7.73 -5.92 10.73
N ILE A 248 6.87 -5.16 10.02
CA ILE A 248 5.42 -5.16 10.13
C ILE A 248 4.78 -5.20 8.74
#